data_ee78e0197fc7b4e198da641330c81f59
#
_entry.id   ee78e0197fc7b4e198da641330c81f59
#
_cell.length_a   1.000
_cell.length_b   1.000
_cell.length_c   1.000
_cell.angle_alpha   90.00
_cell.angle_beta   90.00
_cell.angle_gamma   90.00
#
_symmetry.space_group_name_H-M   'P 1'
#
loop_
_entity.id
_entity.type
_entity.pdbx_description
1 polymer ?
#
loop_
_entity_poly.entity_id
_entity_poly.type
_entity_poly.pdbx_seq_one_letter_code
_entity_poly.pdbx_strand_id
1 'polypeptide(L)' 'MPQFDYQQLCHFVLPEQGGLSVETILKRFLHLTPREIRHAKYISDGIQKNGVSCRTNAVVQTGDTITFR' A
#
# COMPACT_ATOMS: atom_id res chain seq x y z
N MET A 1 2.33 -1.62 -26.30
CA MET A 1 2.18 -1.37 -25.64
C MET A 1 2.13 -1.04 -24.69
N PRO A 2 2.34 -0.69 -24.49
CA PRO A 2 2.44 -0.54 -23.51
C PRO A 2 1.78 -0.31 -22.60
N GLN A 3 1.89 -0.22 -22.16
CA GLN A 3 1.40 -0.06 -21.35
C GLN A 3 1.33 0.42 -20.44
N PHE A 4 1.18 0.76 -20.03
CA PHE A 4 1.17 1.20 -19.11
C PHE A 4 0.68 1.41 -18.23
N ASP A 5 0.90 1.62 -18.24
CA ASP A 5 0.67 1.86 -17.33
C ASP A 5 0.18 1.70 -15.95
N TYR A 6 -0.78 1.30 -15.40
CA TYR A 6 -1.21 1.21 -14.01
C TYR A 6 -0.87 -0.14 -13.50
N GLN A 7 0.21 -0.24 -12.83
CA GLN A 7 0.51 -1.44 -12.11
C GLN A 7 -0.04 -1.27 -10.72
N GLN A 8 -1.09 -2.01 -10.44
CA GLN A 8 -1.63 -2.11 -9.12
C GLN A 8 -0.79 -3.11 -8.34
N LEU A 9 -0.14 -2.64 -7.28
CA LEU A 9 0.67 -3.50 -6.43
C LEU A 9 -0.17 -3.97 -5.26
N CYS A 10 -0.04 -5.25 -4.92
CA CYS A 10 -0.75 -5.83 -3.79
C CYS A 10 0.25 -6.47 -2.85
N HIS A 11 -0.01 -6.35 -1.55
CA HIS A 11 0.82 -6.99 -0.53
C HIS A 11 -0.07 -7.63 0.51
N PHE A 12 0.17 -8.90 0.77
CA PHE A 12 -0.55 -9.63 1.80
C PHE A 12 0.24 -9.57 3.10
N VAL A 13 -0.39 -9.09 4.18
CA VAL A 13 0.30 -8.89 5.44
C VAL A 13 0.51 -10.23 6.14
N LEU A 14 1.77 -10.59 6.32
CA LEU A 14 2.17 -11.84 6.97
C LEU A 14 2.14 -11.67 8.50
N PRO A 15 2.14 -12.81 9.26
CA PRO A 15 2.07 -12.72 10.72
C PRO A 15 3.14 -11.84 11.36
N GLU A 16 4.36 -11.86 10.82
CA GLU A 16 5.45 -11.06 11.38
C GLU A 16 5.33 -9.58 11.03
N GLN A 17 4.40 -9.21 10.17
CA GLN A 17 4.21 -7.84 9.73
C GLN A 17 3.03 -7.15 10.40
N GLY A 18 2.26 -7.88 11.19
CA GLY A 18 1.13 -7.31 11.89
C GLY A 18 1.57 -6.24 12.87
N GLY A 19 0.81 -5.15 12.97
CA GLY A 19 1.12 -4.05 13.88
C GLY A 19 1.94 -2.93 13.24
N LEU A 20 2.40 -3.12 12.00
CA LEU A 20 3.13 -2.07 11.29
C LEU A 20 2.13 -1.11 10.66
N SER A 21 2.62 0.08 10.31
CA SER A 21 1.80 1.03 9.58
C SER A 21 1.80 0.71 8.09
N VAL A 22 0.76 1.18 7.39
CA VAL A 22 0.70 1.03 5.93
C VAL A 22 1.94 1.62 5.29
N GLU A 23 2.38 2.78 5.77
CA GLU A 23 3.58 3.42 5.24
C GLU A 23 4.79 2.51 5.35
N THR A 24 4.96 1.83 6.47
CA THR A 24 6.07 0.91 6.68
C THR A 24 6.00 -0.25 5.68
N ILE A 25 4.81 -0.79 5.48
CA ILE A 25 4.61 -1.86 4.51
C ILE A 25 5.02 -1.40 3.11
N LEU A 26 4.56 -0.21 2.71
CA LEU A 26 4.86 0.30 1.38
C LEU A 26 6.36 0.53 1.19
N LYS A 27 7.03 1.07 2.20
CA LYS A 27 8.45 1.37 2.09
C LYS A 27 9.33 0.12 2.17
N ARG A 28 9.05 -0.76 3.10
CA ARG A 28 9.90 -1.91 3.35
C ARG A 28 9.67 -3.06 2.41
N PHE A 29 8.41 -3.36 2.12
CA PHE A 29 8.08 -4.59 1.39
C PHE A 29 7.75 -4.33 -0.06
N LEU A 30 7.23 -3.15 -0.40
CA LEU A 30 6.97 -2.79 -1.78
C LEU A 30 8.04 -1.85 -2.33
N HIS A 31 8.98 -1.42 -1.48
CA HIS A 31 10.13 -0.60 -1.88
C HIS A 31 9.72 0.70 -2.56
N LEU A 32 8.63 1.30 -2.10
CA LEU A 32 8.16 2.55 -2.67
C LEU A 32 8.91 3.72 -2.05
N THR A 33 9.15 4.75 -2.87
CA THR A 33 9.79 5.97 -2.38
C THR A 33 8.75 6.84 -1.67
N PRO A 34 9.21 7.75 -0.78
CA PRO A 34 8.29 8.70 -0.16
C PRO A 34 7.51 9.52 -1.17
N ARG A 35 8.13 9.82 -2.32
CA ARG A 35 7.46 10.57 -3.39
C ARG A 35 6.29 9.78 -3.96
N GLU A 36 6.52 8.49 -4.22
CA GLU A 36 5.47 7.63 -4.77
C GLU A 36 4.30 7.51 -3.79
N ILE A 37 4.62 7.34 -2.51
CA ILE A 37 3.59 7.22 -1.48
C ILE A 37 2.80 8.52 -1.39
N ARG A 38 3.49 9.66 -1.40
CA ARG A 38 2.83 10.96 -1.32
C ARG A 38 1.91 11.17 -2.52
N HIS A 39 2.37 10.78 -3.70
CA HIS A 39 1.57 10.93 -4.91
C HIS A 39 0.28 10.11 -4.80
N ALA A 40 0.38 8.89 -4.30
CA ALA A 40 -0.79 8.02 -4.16
C ALA A 40 -1.81 8.59 -3.19
N LYS A 41 -1.38 9.37 -2.20
CA LYS A 41 -2.30 9.98 -1.24
C LYS A 41 -3.27 10.96 -1.90
N TYR A 42 -2.87 11.55 -3.02
CA TYR A 42 -3.72 12.50 -3.72
C TYR A 42 -4.62 11.83 -4.75
N ILE A 43 -4.46 10.53 -4.95
CA ILE A 43 -5.28 9.77 -5.88
C ILE A 43 -6.36 9.07 -5.08
N SER A 44 -7.62 9.25 -5.51
CA SER A 44 -8.72 8.54 -4.87
C SER A 44 -8.46 7.04 -4.97
N ASP A 45 -8.55 6.36 -3.82
CA ASP A 45 -8.32 4.92 -3.75
C ASP A 45 -6.92 4.50 -4.20
N GLY A 46 -5.95 5.40 -4.06
CA GLY A 46 -4.57 5.08 -4.40
C GLY A 46 -3.94 4.08 -3.44
N ILE A 47 -4.36 4.10 -2.19
CA ILE A 47 -3.89 3.17 -1.16
C ILE A 47 -5.11 2.58 -0.49
N GLN A 48 -5.21 1.26 -0.49
CA GLN A 48 -6.37 0.57 0.07
C GLN A 48 -5.91 -0.55 1.00
N LYS A 49 -6.71 -0.79 2.02
CA LYS A 49 -6.55 -1.93 2.91
C LYS A 49 -7.84 -2.74 2.83
N ASN A 50 -7.72 -3.98 2.36
CA ASN A 50 -8.88 -4.87 2.17
C ASN A 50 -9.95 -4.23 1.28
N GLY A 51 -9.51 -3.51 0.25
CA GLY A 51 -10.43 -2.91 -0.70
C GLY A 51 -11.03 -1.59 -0.25
N VAL A 52 -10.63 -1.09 0.92
CA VAL A 52 -11.14 0.16 1.46
C VAL A 52 -10.03 1.19 1.54
N SER A 53 -10.32 2.39 1.06
CA SER A 53 -9.34 3.48 1.09
C SER A 53 -8.84 3.69 2.52
N CYS A 54 -7.53 3.83 2.68
CA CYS A 54 -6.94 4.01 4.01
C CYS A 54 -5.83 5.03 3.96
N ARG A 55 -5.39 5.46 5.15
CA ARG A 55 -4.29 6.40 5.28
C ARG A 55 -2.99 5.65 5.54
N THR A 56 -1.87 6.32 5.29
CA THR A 56 -0.56 5.71 5.47
C THR A 56 -0.23 5.44 6.93
N ASN A 57 -0.85 6.16 7.86
CA ASN A 57 -0.63 5.93 9.28
C ASN A 57 -1.54 4.84 9.86
N ALA A 58 -2.38 4.23 9.04
CA ALA A 58 -3.22 3.13 9.50
C ALA A 58 -2.35 1.93 9.84
N VAL A 59 -2.74 1.22 10.89
CA VAL A 59 -2.01 0.02 11.33
C VAL A 59 -2.61 -1.19 10.64
N VAL A 60 -1.73 -2.07 10.12
CA VAL A 60 -2.18 -3.28 9.45
C VAL A 60 -2.14 -4.46 10.43
N GLN A 61 -2.89 -5.49 10.10
CA GLN A 61 -2.94 -6.72 10.88
C GLN A 61 -2.70 -7.90 9.97
N THR A 62 -2.30 -9.01 10.57
CA THR A 62 -2.09 -10.25 9.84
C THR A 62 -3.33 -10.58 9.01
N GLY A 63 -3.11 -10.88 7.74
CA GLY A 63 -4.19 -11.23 6.83
C GLY A 63 -4.78 -10.06 6.05
N ASP A 64 -4.38 -8.84 6.38
CA ASP A 64 -4.83 -7.68 5.60
C ASP A 64 -4.16 -7.68 4.22
N THR A 65 -4.86 -7.15 3.24
CA THR A 65 -4.30 -6.97 1.90
C THR A 65 -4.18 -5.48 1.63
N ILE A 66 -2.96 -5.05 1.33
CA ILE A 66 -2.66 -3.65 1.02
C ILE A 66 -2.54 -3.53 -0.50
N THR A 67 -3.25 -2.59 -1.06
CA THR A 67 -3.22 -2.33 -2.49
C THR A 67 -2.70 -0.92 -2.73
N PHE A 68 -1.75 -0.80 -3.63
CA PHE A 68 -1.15 0.48 -4.02
C PHE A 68 -1.36 0.65 -5.52
N ARG A 69 -1.83 1.80 -5.88
CA ARG A 69 -2.13 2.07 -7.29
C ARG A 69 -1.17 3.09 -7.86
#